data_fe41ad00c72c25efc435f7680baf7a57
#
_entry.id   fe41ad00c72c25efc435f7680baf7a57
#
_cell.length_a   1.000
_cell.length_b   1.000
_cell.length_c   1.000
_cell.angle_alpha   90.00
_cell.angle_beta   90.00
_cell.angle_gamma   90.00
#
_symmetry.space_group_name_H-M   'P 1'
#
loop_
_entity.id
_entity.type
_entity.pdbx_description
1 polymer ?
#
loop_
_entity_poly.entity_id
_entity_poly.type
_entity_poly.pdbx_seq_one_letter_code
_entity_poly.pdbx_strand_id
1 'polypeptide(L)'
;MSSTKDLSFPRSETILSEKHPESNLLQRWNRWNRNLFIRRTDSLTHGKITVHDEMGTYILGQKTDLCPLEVTVHIHALQTYASIIHSGSIGVAEAYMREEWTCSNLTYLVRIFVVNREVLDNMEQGIARFGVAIHEILHKFLNKNTKPGSKKNISAHYDLGNEFFRLFL
;
A
#
# COMPACT_ATOMS: atom_id res chain seq x y z
N MET A 1 -0.25 34.07 61.86
CA MET A 1 -1.21 33.04 61.46
C MET A 1 -1.40 33.16 59.94
N SER A 2 -0.63 32.42 59.18
CA SER A 2 -0.66 32.43 57.72
C SER A 2 -1.12 31.05 57.25
N SER A 3 -2.27 31.03 56.58
CA SER A 3 -2.91 29.81 56.08
C SER A 3 -2.40 29.52 54.69
N THR A 4 -1.60 28.51 54.53
CA THR A 4 -1.18 27.95 53.23
C THR A 4 -2.32 27.12 52.68
N LYS A 5 -2.92 27.57 51.54
CA LYS A 5 -3.84 26.78 50.73
C LYS A 5 -3.03 25.80 49.90
N ASP A 6 -3.21 24.52 50.17
CA ASP A 6 -2.77 23.44 49.29
C ASP A 6 -3.52 23.50 47.97
N LEU A 7 -2.81 23.80 46.87
CA LEU A 7 -3.28 23.60 45.51
C LEU A 7 -2.90 22.17 45.10
N SER A 8 -3.84 21.26 45.29
CA SER A 8 -3.75 19.93 44.67
C SER A 8 -4.16 20.03 43.20
N PHE A 9 -3.17 19.87 42.31
CA PHE A 9 -3.43 19.69 40.87
C PHE A 9 -4.11 18.34 40.64
N PRO A 10 -5.15 18.27 39.81
CA PRO A 10 -5.75 16.99 39.44
C PRO A 10 -4.74 16.17 38.63
N ARG A 11 -4.54 14.94 39.08
CA ARG A 11 -3.75 13.90 38.43
C ARG A 11 -4.28 13.72 36.99
N SER A 12 -3.38 13.88 36.00
CA SER A 12 -3.66 13.59 34.60
C SER A 12 -4.20 12.16 34.47
N GLU A 13 -5.48 12.04 34.18
CA GLU A 13 -6.08 10.79 33.76
C GLU A 13 -5.40 10.38 32.45
N THR A 14 -4.73 9.25 32.47
CA THR A 14 -4.22 8.56 31.30
C THR A 14 -5.41 8.28 30.41
N ILE A 15 -5.55 9.05 29.33
CA ILE A 15 -6.49 8.75 28.26
C ILE A 15 -5.98 7.44 27.63
N LEU A 16 -6.50 6.32 28.11
CA LEU A 16 -6.41 5.06 27.41
C LEU A 16 -7.07 5.27 26.06
N SER A 17 -6.28 5.30 24.99
CA SER A 17 -6.76 5.28 23.63
C SER A 17 -7.66 4.06 23.48
N GLU A 18 -8.98 4.26 23.58
CA GLU A 18 -9.96 3.27 23.17
C GLU A 18 -9.74 3.01 21.69
N LYS A 19 -9.12 1.86 21.39
CA LYS A 19 -9.11 1.29 20.05
C LYS A 19 -10.59 1.08 19.69
N HIS A 20 -11.15 2.00 18.90
CA HIS A 20 -12.50 1.80 18.34
C HIS A 20 -12.51 0.43 17.65
N PRO A 21 -13.42 -0.45 17.99
CA PRO A 21 -13.53 -1.72 17.29
C PRO A 21 -13.86 -1.38 15.83
N GLU A 22 -12.91 -1.66 14.93
CA GLU A 22 -13.19 -1.61 13.51
C GLU A 22 -14.46 -2.41 13.26
N SER A 23 -15.37 -1.90 12.43
CA SER A 23 -16.62 -2.60 12.18
C SER A 23 -16.31 -4.03 11.71
N ASN A 24 -17.06 -5.03 12.16
CA ASN A 24 -16.87 -6.43 11.77
C ASN A 24 -16.78 -6.62 10.23
N LEU A 25 -17.43 -5.72 9.49
CA LEU A 25 -17.38 -5.72 8.02
C LEU A 25 -16.02 -5.30 7.47
N LEU A 26 -15.37 -4.29 8.06
CA LEU A 26 -14.04 -3.83 7.63
C LEU A 26 -12.97 -4.89 7.92
N GLN A 27 -13.03 -5.53 9.09
CA GLN A 27 -12.11 -6.63 9.41
C GLN A 27 -12.28 -7.82 8.45
N ARG A 28 -13.53 -8.18 8.12
CA ARG A 28 -13.82 -9.24 7.13
C ARG A 28 -13.32 -8.87 5.75
N TRP A 29 -13.48 -7.62 5.34
CA TRP A 29 -12.97 -7.09 4.07
C TRP A 29 -11.44 -7.14 4.00
N ASN A 30 -10.75 -6.67 5.03
CA ASN A 30 -9.29 -6.70 5.10
C ASN A 30 -8.75 -8.13 5.08
N ARG A 31 -9.36 -9.04 5.81
CA ARG A 31 -9.02 -10.47 5.81
C ARG A 31 -9.23 -11.10 4.44
N TRP A 32 -10.32 -10.75 3.76
CA TRP A 32 -10.59 -11.25 2.41
C TRP A 32 -9.53 -10.78 1.41
N ASN A 33 -9.16 -9.49 1.41
CA ASN A 33 -8.11 -8.94 0.55
C ASN A 33 -6.74 -9.59 0.82
N ARG A 34 -6.39 -9.77 2.09
CA ARG A 34 -5.18 -10.51 2.49
C ARG A 34 -5.14 -11.92 1.91
N ASN A 35 -6.20 -12.67 2.08
CA ASN A 35 -6.29 -14.04 1.57
C ASN A 35 -6.22 -14.08 0.03
N LEU A 36 -6.83 -13.10 -0.63
CA LEU A 36 -6.77 -12.98 -2.08
C LEU A 36 -5.35 -12.65 -2.55
N PHE A 37 -4.64 -11.76 -1.85
CA PHE A 37 -3.24 -11.44 -2.10
C PHE A 37 -2.36 -12.68 -1.98
N ILE A 38 -2.45 -13.42 -0.87
CA ILE A 38 -1.68 -14.64 -0.64
C ILE A 38 -1.91 -15.65 -1.78
N ARG A 39 -3.17 -15.89 -2.17
CA ARG A 39 -3.50 -16.82 -3.27
C ARG A 39 -2.92 -16.38 -4.61
N ARG A 40 -2.88 -15.08 -4.90
CA ARG A 40 -2.35 -14.56 -6.16
C ARG A 40 -0.82 -14.59 -6.21
N THR A 41 -0.17 -14.52 -5.07
CA THR A 41 1.29 -14.56 -4.94
C THR A 41 1.83 -15.95 -4.65
N ASP A 42 0.98 -16.95 -4.46
CA ASP A 42 1.37 -18.35 -4.19
C ASP A 42 2.17 -18.98 -5.36
N SER A 43 1.99 -18.47 -6.57
CA SER A 43 2.77 -18.87 -7.77
C SER A 43 4.18 -18.28 -7.84
N LEU A 44 4.62 -17.49 -6.85
CA LEU A 44 5.98 -16.96 -6.76
C LEU A 44 6.95 -18.11 -6.46
N THR A 45 7.85 -18.42 -7.39
CA THR A 45 8.72 -19.61 -7.33
C THR A 45 10.16 -19.27 -7.01
N HIS A 46 10.64 -18.08 -7.37
CA HIS A 46 12.04 -17.69 -7.26
C HIS A 46 12.24 -16.55 -6.27
N GLY A 47 13.19 -16.71 -5.33
CA GLY A 47 13.40 -15.77 -4.24
C GLY A 47 12.41 -15.99 -3.10
N LYS A 48 12.78 -15.54 -1.90
CA LYS A 48 12.00 -15.74 -0.68
C LYS A 48 11.55 -14.39 -0.10
N ILE A 49 10.26 -14.25 0.13
CA ILE A 49 9.68 -13.09 0.80
C ILE A 49 8.99 -13.58 2.08
N THR A 50 9.48 -13.12 3.23
CA THR A 50 8.82 -13.35 4.53
C THR A 50 7.98 -12.14 4.85
N VAL A 51 6.68 -12.31 4.99
CA VAL A 51 5.73 -11.22 5.28
C VAL A 51 5.21 -11.36 6.71
N HIS A 52 5.32 -10.28 7.47
CA HIS A 52 4.76 -10.13 8.81
C HIS A 52 3.63 -9.11 8.77
N ASP A 53 2.48 -9.47 9.28
CA ASP A 53 1.34 -8.58 9.49
C ASP A 53 0.69 -8.85 10.87
N GLU A 54 -0.34 -8.10 11.23
CA GLU A 54 -1.05 -8.25 12.51
C GLU A 54 -1.76 -9.60 12.66
N MET A 55 -1.94 -10.35 11.56
CA MET A 55 -2.57 -11.68 11.56
C MET A 55 -1.56 -12.81 11.61
N GLY A 56 -0.26 -12.53 11.51
CA GLY A 56 0.81 -13.50 11.62
C GLY A 56 1.89 -13.37 10.54
N THR A 57 2.61 -14.45 10.32
CA THR A 57 3.72 -14.52 9.36
C THR A 57 3.42 -15.56 8.29
N TYR A 58 3.75 -15.24 7.03
CA TYR A 58 3.73 -16.20 5.94
C TYR A 58 4.91 -15.99 5.00
N ILE A 59 5.21 -17.01 4.20
CA ILE A 59 6.36 -17.02 3.29
C ILE A 59 5.85 -17.20 1.87
N LEU A 60 6.40 -16.40 0.95
CA LEU A 60 6.16 -16.51 -0.48
C LEU A 60 7.46 -16.91 -1.16
N GLY A 61 7.37 -17.90 -2.04
CA GLY A 61 8.50 -18.43 -2.80
C GLY A 61 9.58 -19.10 -1.98
N GLN A 62 10.67 -19.43 -2.64
CA GLN A 62 11.85 -20.03 -2.04
C GLN A 62 13.12 -19.58 -2.76
N LYS A 63 14.25 -19.62 -2.07
CA LYS A 63 15.54 -19.35 -2.71
C LYS A 63 15.82 -20.41 -3.77
N THR A 64 16.28 -19.97 -4.93
CA THR A 64 16.69 -20.84 -6.04
C THR A 64 18.01 -20.33 -6.60
N ASP A 65 18.68 -21.14 -7.43
CA ASP A 65 19.91 -20.73 -8.11
C ASP A 65 19.67 -19.51 -9.02
N LEU A 66 18.47 -19.40 -9.59
CA LEU A 66 18.07 -18.25 -10.42
C LEU A 66 17.86 -16.98 -9.59
N CYS A 67 17.37 -17.11 -8.35
CA CYS A 67 17.13 -15.97 -7.45
C CYS A 67 17.40 -16.37 -5.99
N PRO A 68 18.67 -16.23 -5.52
CA PRO A 68 19.04 -16.56 -4.14
C PRO A 68 18.64 -15.45 -3.13
N LEU A 69 17.87 -14.46 -3.58
CA LEU A 69 17.51 -13.30 -2.77
C LEU A 69 16.44 -13.64 -1.73
N GLU A 70 16.55 -12.97 -0.59
CA GLU A 70 15.59 -13.04 0.51
C GLU A 70 15.29 -11.65 1.04
N VAL A 71 14.03 -11.39 1.36
CA VAL A 71 13.58 -10.12 1.92
C VAL A 71 12.49 -10.34 2.95
N THR A 72 12.48 -9.51 3.98
CA THR A 72 11.41 -9.46 4.98
C THR A 72 10.57 -8.20 4.74
N VAL A 73 9.27 -8.36 4.73
CA VAL A 73 8.27 -7.28 4.57
C VAL A 73 7.41 -7.21 5.82
N HIS A 74 7.19 -6.03 6.33
CA HIS A 74 6.29 -5.76 7.45
C HIS A 74 5.10 -4.93 6.96
N ILE A 75 3.90 -5.47 7.07
CA ILE A 75 2.65 -4.77 6.77
C ILE A 75 2.11 -4.18 8.06
N HIS A 76 2.07 -2.85 8.16
CA HIS A 76 1.65 -2.13 9.35
C HIS A 76 0.14 -1.88 9.39
N ALA A 77 -0.52 -1.98 8.22
CA ALA A 77 -1.94 -1.73 8.09
C ALA A 77 -2.57 -2.73 7.10
N LEU A 78 -3.59 -3.48 7.52
CA LEU A 78 -4.22 -4.50 6.66
C LEU A 78 -4.92 -3.93 5.42
N GLN A 79 -5.29 -2.66 5.41
CA GLN A 79 -5.83 -1.98 4.23
C GLN A 79 -4.85 -1.93 3.06
N THR A 80 -3.55 -2.07 3.32
CA THR A 80 -2.51 -2.20 2.28
C THR A 80 -2.84 -3.30 1.28
N TYR A 81 -3.38 -4.43 1.74
CA TYR A 81 -3.78 -5.52 0.83
C TYR A 81 -4.87 -5.10 -0.14
N ALA A 82 -5.84 -4.30 0.32
CA ALA A 82 -6.87 -3.75 -0.56
C ALA A 82 -6.26 -2.79 -1.60
N SER A 83 -5.35 -1.91 -1.18
CA SER A 83 -4.63 -1.00 -2.10
C SER A 83 -3.86 -1.78 -3.17
N ILE A 84 -3.14 -2.83 -2.78
CA ILE A 84 -2.41 -3.70 -3.71
C ILE A 84 -3.36 -4.42 -4.67
N ILE A 85 -4.44 -4.99 -4.15
CA ILE A 85 -5.41 -5.76 -4.95
C ILE A 85 -6.15 -4.88 -5.96
N HIS A 86 -6.49 -3.64 -5.60
CA HIS A 86 -7.28 -2.74 -6.44
C HIS A 86 -6.46 -1.85 -7.37
N SER A 87 -5.24 -1.50 -6.97
CA SER A 87 -4.39 -0.55 -7.71
C SER A 87 -3.06 -1.14 -8.18
N GLY A 88 -2.84 -2.46 -7.98
CA GLY A 88 -1.65 -3.18 -8.44
C GLY A 88 -0.35 -2.53 -7.96
N SER A 89 0.63 -2.41 -8.85
CA SER A 89 1.95 -1.83 -8.58
C SER A 89 1.89 -0.37 -8.08
N ILE A 90 0.92 0.40 -8.57
CA ILE A 90 0.69 1.78 -8.09
C ILE A 90 0.25 1.76 -6.62
N GLY A 91 -0.70 0.88 -6.26
CA GLY A 91 -1.16 0.74 -4.88
C GLY A 91 -0.05 0.29 -3.93
N VAL A 92 0.86 -0.58 -4.38
CA VAL A 92 2.06 -0.98 -3.62
C VAL A 92 2.94 0.24 -3.33
N ALA A 93 3.25 1.05 -4.37
CA ALA A 93 4.12 2.22 -4.24
C ALA A 93 3.49 3.31 -3.35
N GLU A 94 2.21 3.62 -3.54
CA GLU A 94 1.50 4.59 -2.72
C GLU A 94 1.42 4.17 -1.25
N ALA A 95 1.14 2.89 -0.98
CA ALA A 95 1.13 2.35 0.38
C ALA A 95 2.52 2.42 1.04
N TYR A 96 3.60 2.21 0.25
CA TYR A 96 4.97 2.40 0.73
C TYR A 96 5.25 3.85 1.11
N MET A 97 4.86 4.81 0.25
CA MET A 97 5.03 6.24 0.53
C MET A 97 4.22 6.71 1.76
N ARG A 98 3.11 6.05 2.07
CA ARG A 98 2.32 6.30 3.29
C ARG A 98 2.81 5.50 4.50
N GLU A 99 3.95 4.80 4.38
CA GLU A 99 4.53 3.97 5.45
C GLU A 99 3.58 2.85 5.97
N GLU A 100 2.62 2.43 5.15
CA GLU A 100 1.71 1.34 5.48
C GLU A 100 2.40 -0.03 5.45
N TRP A 101 3.56 -0.11 4.82
CA TRP A 101 4.45 -1.27 4.86
C TRP A 101 5.91 -0.86 4.69
N THR A 102 6.81 -1.71 5.18
CA THR A 102 8.27 -1.55 5.07
C THR A 102 8.90 -2.87 4.66
N CYS A 103 10.15 -2.84 4.20
CA CYS A 103 10.91 -4.05 3.90
C CYS A 103 12.39 -3.89 4.25
N SER A 104 13.06 -5.01 4.45
CA SER A 104 14.49 -5.06 4.78
C SER A 104 15.38 -4.58 3.62
N ASN A 105 14.95 -4.79 2.37
CA ASN A 105 15.67 -4.35 1.18
C ASN A 105 14.72 -4.21 -0.02
N LEU A 106 14.39 -2.97 -0.37
CA LEU A 106 13.45 -2.66 -1.45
C LEU A 106 13.98 -3.12 -2.82
N THR A 107 15.28 -2.97 -3.07
CA THR A 107 15.90 -3.41 -4.33
C THR A 107 15.77 -4.93 -4.51
N TYR A 108 15.98 -5.71 -3.46
CA TYR A 108 15.82 -7.16 -3.52
C TYR A 108 14.37 -7.55 -3.74
N LEU A 109 13.42 -6.87 -3.07
CA LEU A 109 12.00 -7.10 -3.28
C LEU A 109 11.61 -6.89 -4.74
N VAL A 110 12.01 -5.76 -5.34
CA VAL A 110 11.76 -5.46 -6.75
C VAL A 110 12.40 -6.51 -7.67
N ARG A 111 13.65 -6.90 -7.41
CA ARG A 111 14.34 -7.94 -8.21
C ARG A 111 13.65 -9.29 -8.13
N ILE A 112 13.18 -9.71 -6.96
CA ILE A 112 12.38 -10.94 -6.81
C ILE A 112 11.13 -10.88 -7.70
N PHE A 113 10.40 -9.76 -7.68
CA PHE A 113 9.21 -9.60 -8.54
C PHE A 113 9.56 -9.56 -10.03
N VAL A 114 10.66 -8.94 -10.44
CA VAL A 114 11.09 -8.92 -11.84
C VAL A 114 11.41 -10.33 -12.35
N VAL A 115 12.05 -11.17 -11.52
CA VAL A 115 12.33 -12.58 -11.89
C VAL A 115 11.03 -13.40 -11.99
N ASN A 116 10.01 -13.05 -11.19
CA ASN A 116 8.69 -13.70 -11.20
C ASN A 116 7.66 -12.85 -11.97
N ARG A 117 8.04 -12.25 -13.10
CA ARG A 117 7.21 -11.31 -13.87
C ARG A 117 5.83 -11.85 -14.21
N GLU A 118 5.72 -13.14 -14.49
CA GLU A 118 4.43 -13.79 -14.76
C GLU A 118 3.44 -13.65 -13.59
N VAL A 119 3.94 -13.63 -12.34
CA VAL A 119 3.11 -13.40 -11.14
C VAL A 119 2.57 -11.98 -11.15
N LEU A 120 3.40 -10.98 -11.50
CA LEU A 120 2.98 -9.58 -11.61
C LEU A 120 1.95 -9.40 -12.73
N ASP A 121 2.21 -9.97 -13.90
CA ASP A 121 1.31 -9.90 -15.06
C ASP A 121 -0.07 -10.51 -14.70
N ASN A 122 -0.10 -11.61 -13.98
CA ASN A 122 -1.34 -12.23 -13.49
C ASN A 122 -2.06 -11.38 -12.43
N MET A 123 -1.31 -10.69 -11.58
CA MET A 123 -1.89 -9.75 -10.60
C MET A 123 -2.49 -8.53 -11.31
N GLU A 124 -1.81 -7.98 -12.32
CA GLU A 124 -2.27 -6.80 -13.06
C GLU A 124 -3.44 -7.13 -13.99
N GLN A 125 -3.39 -8.24 -14.73
CA GLN A 125 -4.47 -8.64 -15.65
C GLN A 125 -5.79 -8.94 -14.95
N GLY A 126 -5.74 -9.52 -13.73
CA GLY A 126 -6.94 -9.82 -12.96
C GLY A 126 -7.69 -8.56 -12.51
N ILE A 127 -6.99 -7.46 -12.27
CA ILE A 127 -7.54 -6.19 -11.78
C ILE A 127 -7.87 -5.26 -12.94
N ALA A 128 -6.99 -5.20 -13.96
CA ALA A 128 -7.19 -4.37 -15.14
C ALA A 128 -8.50 -4.73 -15.86
N ARG A 129 -8.87 -6.00 -15.95
CA ARG A 129 -10.12 -6.42 -16.59
C ARG A 129 -11.37 -5.93 -15.87
N PHE A 130 -11.37 -5.89 -14.52
CA PHE A 130 -12.48 -5.35 -13.74
C PHE A 130 -12.38 -3.82 -13.58
N GLY A 131 -11.19 -3.30 -13.37
CA GLY A 131 -10.95 -1.87 -13.21
C GLY A 131 -11.18 -1.09 -14.50
N VAL A 132 -10.75 -1.60 -15.66
CA VAL A 132 -10.99 -0.97 -16.97
C VAL A 132 -12.48 -0.93 -17.27
N ALA A 133 -13.24 -2.00 -17.03
CA ALA A 133 -14.68 -2.00 -17.29
C ALA A 133 -15.42 -0.98 -16.40
N ILE A 134 -15.09 -0.91 -15.11
CA ILE A 134 -15.67 0.07 -14.18
C ILE A 134 -15.14 1.48 -14.48
N HIS A 135 -13.86 1.63 -14.76
CA HIS A 135 -13.24 2.91 -15.12
C HIS A 135 -13.78 3.42 -16.46
N GLU A 136 -13.97 2.59 -17.48
CA GLU A 136 -14.61 3.02 -18.73
C GLU A 136 -16.06 3.45 -18.52
N ILE A 137 -16.80 2.74 -17.68
CA ILE A 137 -18.20 3.13 -17.34
C ILE A 137 -18.20 4.46 -16.57
N LEU A 138 -17.37 4.60 -15.53
CA LEU A 138 -17.24 5.83 -14.76
C LEU A 138 -16.65 6.96 -15.62
N HIS A 139 -15.66 6.67 -16.47
CA HIS A 139 -15.06 7.67 -17.37
C HIS A 139 -16.04 8.18 -18.40
N LYS A 140 -16.90 7.30 -18.96
CA LYS A 140 -17.99 7.73 -19.86
C LYS A 140 -19.03 8.61 -19.16
N PHE A 141 -19.28 8.39 -17.86
CA PHE A 141 -20.25 9.19 -17.09
C PHE A 141 -19.65 10.45 -16.46
N LEU A 142 -18.39 10.42 -16.01
CA LEU A 142 -17.76 11.49 -15.22
C LEU A 142 -16.83 12.39 -16.03
N ASN A 143 -16.18 11.87 -17.08
CA ASN A 143 -15.23 12.61 -17.89
C ASN A 143 -15.74 12.77 -19.33
N LYS A 144 -16.66 13.73 -19.53
CA LYS A 144 -16.74 14.37 -20.85
C LYS A 144 -15.40 15.07 -21.07
N ASN A 145 -14.63 14.64 -22.08
CA ASN A 145 -13.40 15.31 -22.52
C ASN A 145 -13.73 16.78 -22.85
N THR A 146 -13.65 17.64 -21.84
CA THR A 146 -13.81 19.07 -22.03
C THR A 146 -12.45 19.71 -22.24
N LYS A 147 -12.32 20.61 -23.21
CA LYS A 147 -11.08 21.38 -23.46
C LYS A 147 -10.43 21.97 -22.20
N PRO A 148 -11.20 22.44 -21.17
CA PRO A 148 -10.62 22.91 -19.91
C PRO A 148 -9.95 21.81 -19.07
N GLY A 149 -10.50 20.59 -19.04
CA GLY A 149 -9.95 19.45 -18.29
C GLY A 149 -8.63 18.97 -18.86
N SER A 150 -8.54 18.87 -20.19
CA SER A 150 -7.30 18.49 -20.90
C SER A 150 -6.17 19.50 -20.65
N LYS A 151 -6.49 20.81 -20.68
CA LYS A 151 -5.53 21.88 -20.40
C LYS A 151 -5.01 21.83 -18.96
N LYS A 152 -5.88 21.55 -17.98
CA LYS A 152 -5.52 21.43 -16.57
C LYS A 152 -4.57 20.24 -16.33
N ASN A 153 -4.82 19.09 -16.97
CA ASN A 153 -3.99 17.90 -16.86
C ASN A 153 -2.61 18.09 -17.48
N ILE A 154 -2.54 18.76 -18.66
CA ILE A 154 -1.28 19.11 -19.32
C ILE A 154 -0.51 20.11 -18.47
N SER A 155 -1.16 21.16 -17.94
CA SER A 155 -0.51 22.14 -17.06
C SER A 155 0.06 21.47 -15.82
N ALA A 156 -0.69 20.60 -15.14
CA ALA A 156 -0.20 19.87 -13.98
C ALA A 156 0.98 18.93 -14.27
N HIS A 157 1.08 18.41 -15.51
CA HIS A 157 2.19 17.54 -15.91
C HIS A 157 3.46 18.33 -16.27
N TYR A 158 3.32 19.55 -16.80
CA TYR A 158 4.45 20.39 -17.20
C TYR A 158 4.79 21.51 -16.19
N ASP A 159 3.95 21.74 -15.20
CA ASP A 159 4.16 22.77 -14.16
C ASP A 159 5.00 22.23 -12.98
N LEU A 160 6.03 21.44 -13.31
CA LEU A 160 7.16 21.22 -12.43
C LEU A 160 7.91 22.54 -12.35
N GLY A 161 7.67 23.31 -11.28
CA GLY A 161 8.19 24.66 -11.13
C GLY A 161 9.70 24.75 -11.39
N ASN A 162 10.17 25.92 -11.82
CA ASN A 162 11.59 26.19 -12.09
C ASN A 162 12.55 25.77 -10.95
N GLU A 163 12.06 25.67 -9.72
CA GLU A 163 12.84 25.18 -8.59
C GLU A 163 13.19 23.69 -8.69
N PHE A 164 12.30 22.88 -9.24
CA PHE A 164 12.59 21.46 -9.49
C PHE A 164 13.73 21.31 -10.52
N PHE A 165 13.70 22.09 -11.58
CA PHE A 165 14.77 22.04 -12.61
C PHE A 165 16.11 22.59 -12.11
N ARG A 166 16.13 23.52 -11.15
CA ARG A 166 17.37 23.99 -10.51
C ARG A 166 18.13 22.93 -9.71
N LEU A 167 17.48 21.81 -9.35
CA LEU A 167 18.13 20.70 -8.67
C LEU A 167 18.98 19.83 -9.61
N PHE A 168 18.82 19.98 -10.94
CA PHE A 168 19.48 19.15 -11.96
C PHE A 168 20.30 19.96 -12.97
N LEU A 169 20.19 21.29 -12.95
CA LEU A 169 20.95 22.23 -13.78
C LEU A 169 21.85 23.13 -12.93
#